data_1bb3cd6aaa4ed00721c523e6a1b984e3
#
_entry.id   1bb3cd6aaa4ed00721c523e6a1b984e3
#
_cell.length_a   1.000
_cell.length_b   1.000
_cell.length_c   1.000
_cell.angle_alpha   90.00
_cell.angle_beta   90.00
_cell.angle_gamma   90.00
#
_symmetry.space_group_name_H-M   'P 1'
#
loop_
_entity.id
_entity.type
_entity.pdbx_description
1 polymer ?
#
loop_
_entity_poly.entity_id
_entity_poly.type
_entity_poly.pdbx_seq_one_letter_code
_entity_poly.pdbx_strand_id
1 'polypeptide(L)'
;MQSNAADSSFPDDSKEANPTKESSASAAYTETKSIILDVPISDVYACCCRVEESFRFIKSLRDVHKIDDTHFLLTYIVDNEPRRTVLQIILRVPERRLAWQAISLHFPRGVILFEPLSNQRTEITIQLCSNIEPVTLGRTTHDYLISFKRFVEQGAMP
;
A
#
# COMPACT_ATOMS: atom_id res chain seq x y z
N MET A 1 -7.83 -22.42 -41.97
CA MET A 1 -7.89 -22.21 -41.52
C MET A 1 -7.68 -22.08 -40.78
N GLN A 2 -7.74 -21.98 -40.68
CA GLN A 2 -7.69 -21.60 -39.92
C GLN A 2 -7.38 -21.30 -39.15
N SER A 3 -7.19 -21.29 -39.40
CA SER A 3 -7.05 -20.81 -38.61
C SER A 3 -6.70 -20.49 -37.90
N ASN A 4 -6.47 -20.47 -37.78
CA ASN A 4 -6.31 -19.95 -37.00
C ASN A 4 -6.02 -19.64 -36.33
N ALA A 5 -5.88 -19.56 -36.74
CA ALA A 5 -5.81 -18.99 -36.02
C ALA A 5 -5.54 -18.75 -35.27
N ALA A 6 -5.32 -18.76 -35.51
CA ALA A 6 -5.29 -18.21 -34.88
C ALA A 6 -4.98 -17.99 -34.17
N ASP A 7 -4.81 -18.03 -34.02
CA ASP A 7 -4.76 -17.53 -33.47
C ASP A 7 -4.51 -17.24 -32.86
N SER A 8 -4.29 -17.29 -32.98
CA SER A 8 -4.23 -16.72 -32.41
C SER A 8 -4.02 -16.41 -31.76
N SER A 9 -3.84 -16.48 -31.79
CA SER A 9 -3.78 -15.92 -31.23
C SER A 9 -3.55 -15.55 -30.56
N PHE A 10 -3.28 -15.68 -30.17
CA PHE A 10 -3.14 -15.14 -29.54
C PHE A 10 -2.57 -14.74 -29.07
N PRO A 11 -2.42 -14.89 -29.23
CA PRO A 11 -1.89 -14.43 -28.61
C PRO A 11 -1.38 -14.19 -28.13
N ASP A 12 -1.33 -14.13 -27.85
CA ASP A 12 -1.03 -13.64 -27.43
C ASP A 12 -0.69 -13.21 -26.97
N ASP A 13 -0.63 -13.41 -26.77
CA ASP A 13 -0.50 -12.81 -26.29
C ASP A 13 -0.03 -12.49 -25.81
N SER A 14 0.10 -12.59 -25.87
CA SER A 14 0.33 -12.10 -25.43
C SER A 14 0.94 -11.81 -25.08
N LYS A 15 1.10 -11.92 -25.14
CA LYS A 15 1.50 -11.50 -24.87
C LYS A 15 1.91 -10.96 -24.63
N GLU A 16 1.90 -10.92 -24.40
CA GLU A 16 2.10 -10.22 -24.21
C GLU A 16 2.44 -9.55 -23.99
N ALA A 17 2.58 -9.66 -24.16
CA ALA A 17 2.72 -8.75 -23.90
C ALA A 17 3.14 -8.21 -23.69
N ASN A 18 3.35 -8.24 -23.55
CA ASN A 18 3.62 -7.52 -23.27
C ASN A 18 4.05 -7.03 -23.06
N PRO A 19 4.24 -6.97 -23.23
CA PRO A 19 4.64 -6.21 -22.76
C PRO A 19 5.21 -5.81 -22.52
N THR A 20 5.24 -5.75 -22.45
CA THR A 20 5.49 -5.16 -22.18
C THR A 20 6.00 -4.79 -21.89
N LYS A 21 6.17 -4.79 -22.18
CA LYS A 21 6.35 -4.26 -21.77
C LYS A 21 6.57 -3.82 -21.29
N GLU A 22 6.48 -3.77 -21.22
CA GLU A 22 6.44 -3.23 -20.56
C GLU A 22 6.82 -3.11 -20.02
N SER A 23 6.99 -3.12 -20.18
CA SER A 23 7.09 -2.89 -19.46
C SER A 23 7.65 -2.93 -18.90
N SER A 24 7.94 -2.80 -19.10
CA SER A 24 8.34 -2.74 -18.50
C SER A 24 8.57 -2.39 -17.83
N ALA A 25 8.62 -2.52 -18.74
CA ALA A 25 9.05 -1.59 -17.95
C ALA A 25 8.63 -1.38 -16.60
N SER A 26 8.23 -1.02 -16.31
CA SER A 26 7.77 -0.86 -14.99
C SER A 26 7.64 -2.17 -14.31
N ALA A 27 8.76 -2.77 -14.06
CA ALA A 27 8.79 -3.87 -13.15
C ALA A 27 8.22 -3.36 -11.84
N ALA A 28 7.14 -3.93 -11.40
CA ALA A 28 6.60 -3.63 -10.09
C ALA A 28 7.09 -4.69 -9.13
N TYR A 29 7.50 -4.27 -7.95
CA TYR A 29 7.93 -5.17 -6.88
C TYR A 29 6.84 -5.22 -5.83
N THR A 30 6.69 -6.37 -5.21
CA THR A 30 5.70 -6.57 -4.14
C THR A 30 6.41 -6.98 -2.87
N GLU A 31 6.04 -6.36 -1.76
CA GLU A 31 6.58 -6.68 -0.45
C GLU A 31 5.42 -6.96 0.48
N THR A 32 5.49 -8.07 1.23
CA THR A 32 4.45 -8.47 2.17
C THR A 32 5.08 -8.69 3.53
N LYS A 33 4.55 -8.04 4.55
CA LYS A 33 5.02 -8.20 5.92
C LYS A 33 3.85 -8.17 6.89
N SER A 34 4.00 -8.87 8.01
CA SER A 34 2.98 -8.94 9.04
C SER A 34 3.55 -8.52 10.38
N ILE A 35 2.69 -8.04 11.26
CA ILE A 35 3.06 -7.70 12.62
C ILE A 35 1.85 -7.92 13.52
N ILE A 36 2.13 -8.32 14.78
CA ILE A 36 1.09 -8.51 15.79
C ILE A 36 1.07 -7.30 16.71
N LEU A 37 -0.14 -6.79 16.92
CA LEU A 37 -0.38 -5.62 17.75
C LEU A 37 -1.20 -6.05 18.98
N ASP A 38 -0.83 -5.57 20.16
CA ASP A 38 -1.60 -5.83 21.38
C ASP A 38 -2.70 -4.81 21.53
N VAL A 39 -3.58 -4.77 20.54
CA VAL A 39 -4.66 -3.77 20.42
C VAL A 39 -5.86 -4.46 19.76
N PRO A 40 -7.09 -4.18 20.21
CA PRO A 40 -8.28 -4.74 19.55
C PRO A 40 -8.41 -4.31 18.10
N ILE A 41 -8.99 -5.18 17.28
CA ILE A 41 -9.08 -4.96 15.85
C ILE A 41 -9.87 -3.70 15.48
N SER A 42 -10.90 -3.37 16.26
CA SER A 42 -11.67 -2.16 15.97
C SER A 42 -10.83 -0.89 16.10
N ASP A 43 -9.93 -0.87 17.09
CA ASP A 43 -9.04 0.29 17.29
C ASP A 43 -7.98 0.37 16.22
N VAL A 44 -7.42 -0.79 15.84
CA VAL A 44 -6.41 -0.83 14.78
C VAL A 44 -7.01 -0.37 13.46
N TYR A 45 -8.18 -0.88 13.11
CA TYR A 45 -8.83 -0.50 11.87
C TYR A 45 -9.18 0.99 11.85
N ALA A 46 -9.73 1.49 12.95
CA ALA A 46 -10.09 2.91 13.05
C ALA A 46 -8.86 3.80 12.86
N CYS A 47 -7.73 3.40 13.43
CA CYS A 47 -6.49 4.16 13.28
C CYS A 47 -6.03 4.17 11.83
N CYS A 48 -6.07 3.03 11.17
CA CYS A 48 -5.66 2.94 9.76
C CYS A 48 -6.55 3.75 8.84
N CYS A 49 -7.83 3.92 9.18
CA CYS A 49 -8.74 4.71 8.37
C CYS A 49 -8.45 6.21 8.47
N ARG A 50 -7.73 6.63 9.49
CA ARG A 50 -7.26 8.02 9.58
C ARG A 50 -5.92 8.13 8.88
N VAL A 51 -5.98 8.29 7.55
CA VAL A 51 -4.79 8.26 6.70
C VAL A 51 -3.77 9.32 7.12
N GLU A 52 -4.24 10.50 7.56
CA GLU A 52 -3.35 11.57 7.99
C GLU A 52 -2.43 11.12 9.12
N GLU A 53 -2.87 10.20 9.95
CA GLU A 53 -2.07 9.71 11.06
C GLU A 53 -1.31 8.46 10.71
N SER A 54 -1.96 7.50 10.02
CA SER A 54 -1.33 6.23 9.77
C SER A 54 -0.14 6.33 8.81
N PHE A 55 -0.14 7.31 7.89
CA PHE A 55 0.97 7.49 6.97
C PHE A 55 2.04 8.46 7.45
N ARG A 56 1.88 9.03 8.65
CA ARG A 56 2.88 9.94 9.23
C ARG A 56 4.18 9.23 9.58
N PHE A 57 4.16 7.91 9.65
CA PHE A 57 5.32 7.13 10.02
C PHE A 57 6.25 6.83 8.83
N ILE A 58 5.89 7.28 7.66
CA ILE A 58 6.74 7.10 6.48
C ILE A 58 7.70 8.27 6.42
N LYS A 59 8.99 7.97 6.55
CA LYS A 59 10.02 9.02 6.69
C LYS A 59 10.04 9.99 5.53
N SER A 60 9.80 9.53 4.32
CA SER A 60 9.83 10.39 3.15
C SER A 60 8.57 11.24 3.01
N LEU A 61 7.55 10.97 3.81
CA LEU A 61 6.29 11.70 3.72
C LEU A 61 6.39 12.99 4.54
N ARG A 62 6.11 14.12 3.90
CA ARG A 62 6.20 15.43 4.55
C ARG A 62 4.86 15.95 4.99
N ASP A 63 3.82 15.69 4.22
CA ASP A 63 2.52 16.26 4.51
C ASP A 63 1.42 15.40 3.92
N VAL A 64 0.30 15.36 4.61
CA VAL A 64 -0.91 14.67 4.15
C VAL A 64 -2.06 15.62 4.31
N HIS A 65 -2.74 15.93 3.20
CA HIS A 65 -3.87 16.84 3.21
C HIS A 65 -5.12 16.10 2.70
N LYS A 66 -6.12 15.99 3.55
CA LYS A 66 -7.37 15.31 3.20
C LYS A 66 -8.16 16.16 2.21
N ILE A 67 -8.46 15.59 1.05
CA ILE A 67 -9.28 16.25 0.04
C ILE A 67 -10.74 15.89 0.27
N ASP A 68 -11.02 14.60 0.46
CA ASP A 68 -12.35 14.10 0.81
C ASP A 68 -12.16 12.74 1.51
N ASP A 69 -13.25 12.02 1.72
CA ASP A 69 -13.19 10.77 2.52
C ASP A 69 -12.33 9.68 1.88
N THR A 70 -12.06 9.77 0.59
CA THR A 70 -11.28 8.74 -0.10
C THR A 70 -10.03 9.27 -0.79
N HIS A 71 -9.82 10.58 -0.81
CA HIS A 71 -8.69 11.18 -1.54
C HIS A 71 -7.85 12.03 -0.60
N PHE A 72 -6.53 11.85 -0.69
CA PHE A 72 -5.56 12.55 0.15
C PHE A 72 -4.41 13.04 -0.71
N LEU A 73 -4.06 14.31 -0.55
CA LEU A 73 -2.89 14.88 -1.23
C LEU A 73 -1.68 14.63 -0.36
N LEU A 74 -0.70 13.94 -0.92
CA LEU A 74 0.54 13.61 -0.22
C LEU A 74 1.68 14.43 -0.79
N THR A 75 2.50 14.98 0.09
CA THR A 75 3.77 15.60 -0.30
C THR A 75 4.89 14.74 0.28
N TYR A 76 5.79 14.27 -0.56
CA TYR A 76 6.85 13.38 -0.16
C TYR A 76 8.15 13.75 -0.87
N ILE A 77 9.26 13.22 -0.38
CA ILE A 77 10.59 13.56 -0.88
C ILE A 77 11.18 12.39 -1.63
N VAL A 78 11.63 12.65 -2.85
CA VAL A 78 12.36 11.69 -3.68
C VAL A 78 13.61 12.40 -4.17
N ASP A 79 14.78 11.82 -3.88
CA ASP A 79 16.07 12.38 -4.30
C ASP A 79 16.21 13.86 -3.86
N ASN A 80 15.81 14.12 -2.62
CA ASN A 80 15.87 15.46 -2.01
C ASN A 80 14.95 16.48 -2.65
N GLU A 81 13.99 16.03 -3.45
CA GLU A 81 13.04 16.93 -4.08
C GLU A 81 11.62 16.62 -3.66
N PRO A 82 10.81 17.65 -3.36
CA PRO A 82 9.41 17.41 -3.02
C PRO A 82 8.61 16.99 -4.22
N ARG A 83 7.73 16.03 -4.01
CA ARG A 83 6.81 15.55 -5.02
C ARG A 83 5.44 15.42 -4.41
N ARG A 84 4.43 15.45 -5.25
CA ARG A 84 3.05 15.32 -4.81
C ARG A 84 2.36 14.19 -5.55
N THR A 85 1.44 13.54 -4.86
CA THR A 85 0.58 12.54 -5.47
C THR A 85 -0.74 12.54 -4.74
N VAL A 86 -1.76 12.02 -5.37
CA VAL A 86 -3.05 11.82 -4.72
C VAL A 86 -3.17 10.33 -4.40
N LEU A 87 -3.38 10.05 -3.12
CA LEU A 87 -3.67 8.70 -2.66
C LEU A 87 -5.18 8.55 -2.62
N GLN A 88 -5.67 7.46 -3.18
CA GLN A 88 -7.08 7.15 -3.18
C GLN A 88 -7.32 5.85 -2.44
N ILE A 89 -8.21 5.89 -1.45
CA ILE A 89 -8.68 4.67 -0.81
C ILE A 89 -9.67 4.01 -1.76
N ILE A 90 -9.38 2.79 -2.18
CA ILE A 90 -10.20 2.11 -3.18
C ILE A 90 -11.02 0.97 -2.60
N LEU A 91 -10.76 0.59 -1.35
CA LEU A 91 -11.51 -0.48 -0.71
C LEU A 91 -11.46 -0.31 0.79
N ARG A 92 -12.63 -0.39 1.42
CA ARG A 92 -12.78 -0.45 2.87
C ARG A 92 -13.75 -1.57 3.20
N VAL A 93 -13.23 -2.65 3.75
CA VAL A 93 -14.05 -3.71 4.33
C VAL A 93 -13.79 -3.66 5.83
N PRO A 94 -14.72 -3.17 6.64
CA PRO A 94 -14.46 -2.91 8.06
C PRO A 94 -13.83 -4.08 8.78
N GLU A 95 -12.70 -3.79 9.44
CA GLU A 95 -11.95 -4.76 10.25
C GLU A 95 -11.44 -5.96 9.46
N ARG A 96 -11.42 -5.85 8.13
CA ARG A 96 -10.94 -6.90 7.27
C ARG A 96 -9.88 -6.44 6.29
N ARG A 97 -10.16 -5.33 5.58
CA ARG A 97 -9.31 -4.93 4.48
C ARG A 97 -9.37 -3.44 4.22
N LEU A 98 -8.22 -2.87 3.93
CA LEU A 98 -8.11 -1.47 3.51
C LEU A 98 -7.12 -1.43 2.36
N ALA A 99 -7.52 -0.87 1.22
CA ALA A 99 -6.64 -0.81 0.07
C ALA A 99 -6.59 0.60 -0.50
N TRP A 100 -5.44 0.96 -1.03
CA TRP A 100 -5.24 2.27 -1.63
C TRP A 100 -4.37 2.17 -2.88
N GLN A 101 -4.47 3.20 -3.70
CA GLN A 101 -3.58 3.40 -4.82
C GLN A 101 -3.16 4.86 -4.87
N ALA A 102 -2.08 5.14 -5.58
CA ALA A 102 -1.60 6.49 -5.77
C ALA A 102 -1.34 6.71 -7.26
N ILE A 103 -1.47 7.97 -7.68
CA ILE A 103 -1.25 8.30 -9.08
C ILE A 103 0.20 8.11 -9.46
N SER A 104 1.10 8.49 -8.55
CA SER A 104 2.54 8.39 -8.80
C SER A 104 3.03 6.95 -8.63
N LEU A 105 3.84 6.49 -9.57
CA LEU A 105 4.46 5.16 -9.48
C LEU A 105 5.53 5.08 -8.39
N HIS A 106 6.00 6.22 -7.91
CA HIS A 106 7.02 6.26 -6.85
C HIS A 106 6.42 6.06 -5.47
N PHE A 107 5.11 6.22 -5.32
CA PHE A 107 4.47 6.00 -4.03
C PHE A 107 3.79 4.64 -4.06
N PRO A 108 4.07 3.75 -3.08
CA PRO A 108 3.54 2.39 -3.11
C PRO A 108 2.03 2.36 -2.99
N ARG A 109 1.39 1.55 -3.82
CA ARG A 109 0.01 1.18 -3.59
C ARG A 109 -0.01 -0.07 -2.74
N GLY A 110 -1.12 -0.32 -2.06
CA GLY A 110 -1.11 -1.47 -1.17
C GLY A 110 -2.44 -1.84 -0.59
N VAL A 111 -2.38 -2.87 0.22
CA VAL A 111 -3.53 -3.35 0.97
C VAL A 111 -3.07 -3.74 2.37
N ILE A 112 -3.91 -3.46 3.37
CA ILE A 112 -3.72 -3.95 4.72
C ILE A 112 -4.83 -4.94 5.00
N LEU A 113 -4.44 -6.12 5.48
CA LEU A 113 -5.36 -7.16 5.92
C LEU A 113 -5.36 -7.19 7.44
N PHE A 114 -6.53 -7.34 8.03
CA PHE A 114 -6.72 -7.33 9.48
C PHE A 114 -7.23 -8.70 9.94
N GLU A 115 -6.63 -9.25 10.98
CA GLU A 115 -7.00 -10.55 11.52
C GLU A 115 -7.07 -10.46 13.04
N PRO A 116 -8.24 -10.67 13.66
CA PRO A 116 -8.30 -10.69 15.13
C PRO A 116 -7.70 -11.99 15.64
N LEU A 117 -6.71 -11.90 16.52
CA LEU A 117 -6.15 -13.08 17.17
C LEU A 117 -6.83 -13.33 18.49
N SER A 118 -7.31 -12.29 19.14
CA SER A 118 -8.10 -12.35 20.37
C SER A 118 -8.83 -11.03 20.51
N ASN A 119 -9.55 -10.85 21.64
CA ASN A 119 -10.23 -9.58 21.89
C ASN A 119 -9.27 -8.41 22.06
N GLN A 120 -7.98 -8.69 22.33
CA GLN A 120 -7.00 -7.65 22.62
C GLN A 120 -5.79 -7.70 21.70
N ARG A 121 -5.81 -8.55 20.68
CA ARG A 121 -4.66 -8.71 19.80
C ARG A 121 -5.11 -8.83 18.36
N THR A 122 -4.36 -8.18 17.48
CA THR A 122 -4.65 -8.14 16.05
C THR A 122 -3.37 -8.38 15.28
N GLU A 123 -3.46 -9.17 14.23
CA GLU A 123 -2.36 -9.25 13.27
C GLU A 123 -2.75 -8.41 12.06
N ILE A 124 -1.85 -7.53 11.63
CA ILE A 124 -2.02 -6.86 10.34
C ILE A 124 -0.96 -7.36 9.38
N THR A 125 -1.37 -7.51 8.14
CA THR A 125 -0.48 -7.88 7.05
C THR A 125 -0.57 -6.77 6.02
N ILE A 126 0.56 -6.15 5.71
CA ILE A 126 0.61 -5.11 4.70
C ILE A 126 1.31 -5.65 3.46
N GLN A 127 0.70 -5.39 2.32
CA GLN A 127 1.28 -5.76 1.04
C GLN A 127 1.41 -4.49 0.21
N LEU A 128 2.65 -4.15 -0.13
CA LEU A 128 2.95 -2.95 -0.92
C LEU A 128 3.44 -3.36 -2.29
N CYS A 129 3.07 -2.57 -3.28
CA CYS A 129 3.51 -2.76 -4.65
C CYS A 129 3.99 -1.42 -5.19
N SER A 130 5.20 -1.41 -5.76
CA SER A 130 5.81 -0.18 -6.23
C SER A 130 6.91 -0.51 -7.23
N ASN A 131 7.39 0.50 -7.93
CA ASN A 131 8.59 0.37 -8.75
C ASN A 131 9.88 0.65 -7.97
N ILE A 132 9.76 0.88 -6.66
CA ILE A 132 10.91 1.01 -5.75
C ILE A 132 11.56 -0.36 -5.63
N GLU A 133 12.90 -0.40 -5.66
CA GLU A 133 13.61 -1.67 -5.63
C GLU A 133 13.38 -2.41 -4.30
N PRO A 134 13.46 -3.76 -4.30
CA PRO A 134 12.97 -4.57 -3.19
C PRO A 134 13.58 -4.28 -1.82
N VAL A 135 14.88 -3.99 -1.77
CA VAL A 135 15.54 -3.74 -0.48
C VAL A 135 14.95 -2.50 0.18
N THR A 136 14.80 -1.43 -0.59
CA THR A 136 14.22 -0.18 -0.09
C THR A 136 12.75 -0.36 0.27
N LEU A 137 12.00 -1.06 -0.58
CA LEU A 137 10.59 -1.31 -0.33
C LEU A 137 10.39 -2.11 0.96
N GLY A 138 11.22 -3.15 1.17
CA GLY A 138 11.14 -3.96 2.38
C GLY A 138 11.47 -3.16 3.63
N ARG A 139 12.48 -2.30 3.55
CA ARG A 139 12.87 -1.46 4.68
C ARG A 139 11.76 -0.45 5.01
N THR A 140 11.20 0.17 4.00
CA THR A 140 10.10 1.12 4.18
C THR A 140 8.90 0.44 4.85
N THR A 141 8.55 -0.75 4.39
CA THR A 141 7.45 -1.51 4.96
C THR A 141 7.72 -1.86 6.42
N HIS A 142 8.92 -2.35 6.70
CA HIS A 142 9.31 -2.70 8.05
C HIS A 142 9.25 -1.49 8.99
N ASP A 143 9.83 -0.38 8.57
CA ASP A 143 9.86 0.83 9.39
C ASP A 143 8.47 1.35 9.68
N TYR A 144 7.59 1.30 8.68
CA TYR A 144 6.21 1.73 8.87
C TYR A 144 5.53 0.87 9.94
N LEU A 145 5.66 -0.45 9.83
CA LEU A 145 4.98 -1.36 10.75
C LEU A 145 5.47 -1.19 12.19
N ILE A 146 6.78 -1.05 12.37
CA ILE A 146 7.35 -0.86 13.71
C ILE A 146 6.86 0.46 14.32
N SER A 147 6.86 1.52 13.52
CA SER A 147 6.40 2.83 14.01
C SER A 147 4.91 2.83 14.30
N PHE A 148 4.13 2.17 13.44
CA PHE A 148 2.69 2.07 13.64
C PHE A 148 2.38 1.28 14.92
N LYS A 149 3.07 0.15 15.12
CA LYS A 149 2.90 -0.65 16.34
C LYS A 149 3.16 0.18 17.58
N ARG A 150 4.25 0.93 17.58
CA ARG A 150 4.58 1.80 18.72
C ARG A 150 3.47 2.82 18.97
N PHE A 151 2.97 3.40 17.90
CA PHE A 151 1.93 4.42 18.01
C PHE A 151 0.65 3.86 18.63
N VAL A 152 0.13 2.76 18.10
CA VAL A 152 -1.15 2.22 18.58
C VAL A 152 -1.04 1.58 19.95
N GLU A 153 0.09 0.94 20.26
CA GLU A 153 0.26 0.27 21.54
C GLU A 153 0.53 1.23 22.69
N GLN A 154 0.97 2.43 22.39
CA GLN A 154 1.17 3.46 23.40
C GLN A 154 -0.11 4.23 23.72
N GLY A 155 -1.24 3.80 23.16
CA GLY A 155 -2.51 4.43 23.45
C GLY A 155 -2.66 5.83 22.84
N ALA A 156 -1.93 6.12 21.78
CA ALA A 156 -2.04 7.40 21.08
C ALA A 156 -3.32 7.51 20.27
N MET A 157 -4.21 6.57 20.43
CA MET A 157 -5.52 6.60 19.79
C MET A 157 -6.38 7.66 20.42
N PRO A 158 -7.08 8.47 19.63
CA PRO A 158 -8.01 9.44 20.19
C PRO A 158 -9.21 8.79 20.79
#